data_8b7ffc0d1e6314659b3144fc97e2e249
#
_entry.id   8b7ffc0d1e6314659b3144fc97e2e249
#
_cell.length_a   1.000
_cell.length_b   1.000
_cell.length_c   1.000
_cell.angle_alpha   90.00
_cell.angle_beta   90.00
_cell.angle_gamma   90.00
#
_symmetry.space_group_name_H-M   'P 1'
#
loop_
_entity.id
_entity.type
_entity.pdbx_description
1 polymer ?
#
loop_
_entity_poly.entity_id
_entity_poly.type
_entity_poly.pdbx_seq_one_letter_code
_entity_poly.pdbx_strand_id
1 'polypeptide(L)'
;MGQVVERTVPFTPTRVDDCGEYYIVIGSLGELAKLDRDGELIGEYSIPFASTITHSTPLIDYWIGIWVEAEMRLARIASLKLDDLWGNGVSRGDLRTSLNPMSLHPQNSAWSHALDSEPTCITSLGDNFCFVLRGKGVYRMDLEANEVWRSSLPGTIDGKLRGLETAISISQSKNSLSLWYDNGLVVDISLDSGNEIDRRILQTPDRIERVFHSGKSHLLTLAGGGFLISDGEQILESYSTPGPLFAARIRNEEWEFTGWRFDGRLSDLGLEISSREELGVGFVADKILTNDGTLCEFAVTRS
;
A
#
# COMPACT_ATOMS: atom_id res chain seq x y z
N MET A 1 32.15 18.66 -12.39
CA MET A 1 30.82 19.26 -12.42
C MET A 1 29.87 18.10 -12.29
N GLY A 2 29.28 17.90 -11.09
CA GLY A 2 28.24 16.88 -10.92
C GLY A 2 27.04 17.28 -11.75
N GLN A 3 26.49 16.35 -12.54
CA GLN A 3 25.19 16.55 -13.16
C GLN A 3 24.17 16.77 -12.02
N VAL A 4 23.48 17.89 -12.03
CA VAL A 4 22.30 18.10 -11.18
C VAL A 4 21.26 17.14 -11.71
N VAL A 5 21.00 16.04 -11.00
CA VAL A 5 19.91 15.11 -11.33
C VAL A 5 18.63 15.87 -11.05
N GLU A 6 17.81 16.06 -12.07
CA GLU A 6 16.54 16.75 -11.94
C GLU A 6 15.55 15.87 -11.17
N ARG A 7 14.91 16.46 -10.16
CA ARG A 7 13.91 15.75 -9.36
C ARG A 7 12.61 15.62 -10.14
N THR A 8 12.06 14.42 -10.19
CA THR A 8 10.75 14.17 -10.79
C THR A 8 9.62 14.72 -9.90
N VAL A 9 9.77 14.60 -8.57
CA VAL A 9 8.85 15.19 -7.61
C VAL A 9 9.61 16.04 -6.57
N PRO A 10 9.07 17.23 -6.17
CA PRO A 10 9.79 18.17 -5.30
C PRO A 10 9.64 17.86 -3.79
N PHE A 11 9.05 16.76 -3.43
CA PHE A 11 8.84 16.32 -2.04
C PHE A 11 9.51 14.96 -1.77
N THR A 12 9.49 14.48 -0.53
CA THR A 12 10.02 13.17 -0.15
C THR A 12 8.95 12.09 -0.38
N PRO A 13 9.07 11.27 -1.45
CA PRO A 13 8.13 10.21 -1.69
C PRO A 13 8.31 9.05 -0.70
N THR A 14 7.22 8.37 -0.39
CA THR A 14 7.17 7.21 0.50
C THR A 14 6.62 5.96 -0.16
N ARG A 15 5.81 6.13 -1.21
CA ARG A 15 5.18 5.04 -1.97
C ARG A 15 4.76 5.49 -3.35
N VAL A 16 4.65 4.54 -4.25
CA VAL A 16 4.08 4.70 -5.60
C VAL A 16 2.96 3.69 -5.77
N ASP A 17 1.80 4.15 -6.22
CA ASP A 17 0.68 3.30 -6.63
C ASP A 17 0.59 3.29 -8.16
N ASP A 18 0.58 2.11 -8.78
CA ASP A 18 0.34 1.95 -10.22
C ASP A 18 -1.17 1.92 -10.47
N CYS A 19 -1.68 2.94 -11.14
CA CYS A 19 -3.09 3.12 -11.46
C CYS A 19 -3.42 2.84 -12.95
N GLY A 20 -2.63 2.04 -13.64
CA GLY A 20 -2.80 1.70 -15.04
C GLY A 20 -2.30 2.82 -15.97
N GLU A 21 -3.05 3.86 -16.22
CA GLU A 21 -2.64 4.98 -17.07
C GLU A 21 -1.67 5.95 -16.38
N TYR A 22 -1.67 5.96 -15.04
CA TYR A 22 -0.89 6.88 -14.21
C TYR A 22 -0.15 6.14 -13.11
N TYR A 23 0.91 6.78 -12.61
CA TYR A 23 1.48 6.48 -11.29
C TYR A 23 1.11 7.59 -10.31
N ILE A 24 0.67 7.22 -9.12
CA ILE A 24 0.42 8.17 -8.04
C ILE A 24 1.58 8.08 -7.05
N VAL A 25 2.34 9.15 -6.94
CA VAL A 25 3.42 9.29 -5.98
C VAL A 25 2.86 9.90 -4.70
N ILE A 26 3.09 9.23 -3.60
CA ILE A 26 2.60 9.63 -2.26
C ILE A 26 3.79 10.12 -1.45
N GLY A 27 3.67 11.33 -0.92
CA GLY A 27 4.68 11.97 -0.10
C GLY A 27 4.48 11.76 1.41
N SER A 28 5.50 12.11 2.18
CA SER A 28 5.55 11.90 3.63
C SER A 28 4.59 12.77 4.44
N LEU A 29 4.15 13.90 3.88
CA LEU A 29 3.24 14.86 4.53
C LEU A 29 1.84 14.90 3.89
N GLY A 30 1.51 13.92 3.04
CA GLY A 30 0.24 13.84 2.34
C GLY A 30 0.25 14.49 0.96
N GLU A 31 1.47 14.78 0.44
CA GLU A 31 1.64 15.22 -0.94
C GLU A 31 1.23 14.10 -1.90
N LEU A 32 0.64 14.48 -3.01
CA LEU A 32 0.28 13.63 -4.13
C LEU A 32 0.76 14.23 -5.43
N ALA A 33 1.40 13.43 -6.26
CA ALA A 33 1.76 13.78 -7.62
C ALA A 33 1.32 12.68 -8.58
N LYS A 34 0.87 13.07 -9.78
CA LYS A 34 0.60 12.14 -10.87
C LYS A 34 1.77 12.13 -11.82
N LEU A 35 2.23 10.95 -12.19
CA LEU A 35 3.16 10.77 -13.30
C LEU A 35 2.47 9.99 -14.42
N ASP A 36 2.83 10.29 -15.64
CA ASP A 36 2.43 9.47 -16.79
C ASP A 36 3.22 8.15 -16.86
N ARG A 37 3.00 7.36 -17.91
CA ARG A 37 3.67 6.06 -18.09
C ARG A 37 5.16 6.17 -18.38
N ASP A 38 5.64 7.35 -18.79
CA ASP A 38 7.05 7.64 -19.03
C ASP A 38 7.76 8.18 -17.77
N GLY A 39 6.98 8.47 -16.72
CA GLY A 39 7.44 8.99 -15.43
C GLY A 39 7.51 10.52 -15.38
N GLU A 40 6.89 11.21 -16.34
CA GLU A 40 6.84 12.67 -16.37
C GLU A 40 5.70 13.19 -15.49
N LEU A 41 5.94 14.28 -14.77
CA LEU A 41 4.97 14.90 -13.87
C LEU A 41 3.80 15.53 -14.65
N ILE A 42 2.57 15.11 -14.33
CA ILE A 42 1.35 15.68 -14.89
C ILE A 42 0.84 16.81 -14.00
N GLY A 43 0.96 18.03 -14.45
CA GLY A 43 0.55 19.23 -13.71
C GLY A 43 1.48 19.53 -12.54
N GLU A 44 0.90 19.89 -11.39
CA GLU A 44 1.61 20.17 -10.16
C GLU A 44 1.25 19.14 -9.09
N TYR A 45 2.12 18.94 -8.11
CA TYR A 45 1.76 18.15 -6.93
C TYR A 45 0.73 18.91 -6.08
N SER A 46 -0.03 18.18 -5.27
CA SER A 46 -1.03 18.75 -4.39
C SER A 46 -1.03 18.09 -3.01
N ILE A 47 -1.63 18.77 -2.04
CA ILE A 47 -1.92 18.23 -0.70
C ILE A 47 -3.44 18.34 -0.50
N PRO A 48 -4.23 17.38 -0.98
CA PRO A 48 -5.70 17.46 -0.89
C PRO A 48 -6.21 17.50 0.55
N PHE A 49 -5.45 16.91 1.47
CA PHE A 49 -5.74 16.93 2.90
C PHE A 49 -4.42 16.85 3.69
N ALA A 50 -4.24 17.76 4.64
CA ALA A 50 -2.96 17.95 5.33
C ALA A 50 -2.72 16.93 6.45
N SER A 51 -2.72 15.64 6.11
CA SER A 51 -2.29 14.55 7.01
C SER A 51 -1.65 13.43 6.22
N THR A 52 -0.95 12.54 6.91
CA THR A 52 -0.24 11.43 6.30
C THR A 52 -1.20 10.43 5.65
N ILE A 53 -0.87 9.98 4.44
CA ILE A 53 -1.60 8.92 3.76
C ILE A 53 -0.97 7.59 4.15
N THR A 54 -1.70 6.80 4.94
CA THR A 54 -1.19 5.52 5.45
C THR A 54 -1.44 4.36 4.49
N HIS A 55 -2.59 4.37 3.83
CA HIS A 55 -3.00 3.31 2.91
C HIS A 55 -3.66 3.91 1.69
N SER A 56 -3.57 3.21 0.57
CA SER A 56 -4.25 3.58 -0.67
C SER A 56 -4.42 2.37 -1.56
N THR A 57 -5.31 2.50 -2.53
CA THR A 57 -5.49 1.51 -3.59
C THR A 57 -6.01 2.18 -4.86
N PRO A 58 -5.51 1.79 -6.04
CA PRO A 58 -6.12 2.18 -7.30
C PRO A 58 -7.47 1.47 -7.48
N LEU A 59 -8.38 2.15 -8.15
CA LEU A 59 -9.68 1.62 -8.53
C LEU A 59 -9.97 2.16 -9.93
N ILE A 60 -10.66 1.48 -10.81
CA ILE A 60 -10.80 1.76 -12.25
C ILE A 60 -10.52 3.23 -12.67
N ASP A 61 -11.42 4.18 -12.36
CA ASP A 61 -11.30 5.60 -12.70
C ASP A 61 -10.93 6.46 -11.48
N TYR A 62 -10.63 5.84 -10.34
CA TYR A 62 -10.42 6.50 -9.06
C TYR A 62 -9.18 5.97 -8.37
N TRP A 63 -8.65 6.81 -7.50
CA TRP A 63 -7.68 6.42 -6.50
C TRP A 63 -8.29 6.66 -5.12
N ILE A 64 -8.21 5.67 -4.24
CA ILE A 64 -8.70 5.76 -2.87
C ILE A 64 -7.52 5.94 -1.95
N GLY A 65 -7.55 6.99 -1.14
CA GLY A 65 -6.57 7.27 -0.10
C GLY A 65 -7.18 7.21 1.30
N ILE A 66 -6.35 6.84 2.26
CA ILE A 66 -6.69 6.89 3.69
C ILE A 66 -5.70 7.82 4.38
N TRP A 67 -6.21 8.94 4.85
CA TRP A 67 -5.48 9.96 5.61
C TRP A 67 -5.65 9.72 7.10
N VAL A 68 -4.53 9.75 7.83
CA VAL A 68 -4.53 9.55 9.29
C VAL A 68 -3.76 10.69 9.97
N GLU A 69 -4.41 11.39 10.88
CA GLU A 69 -3.80 12.36 11.79
C GLU A 69 -3.86 11.78 13.20
N ALA A 70 -2.77 11.14 13.61
CA ALA A 70 -2.70 10.39 14.86
C ALA A 70 -2.89 11.26 16.11
N GLU A 71 -2.36 12.51 16.11
CA GLU A 71 -2.48 13.45 17.23
C GLU A 71 -3.95 13.82 17.51
N MET A 72 -4.76 13.88 16.45
CA MET A 72 -6.18 14.24 16.55
C MET A 72 -7.10 13.02 16.57
N ARG A 73 -6.54 11.81 16.45
CA ARG A 73 -7.29 10.55 16.28
C ARG A 73 -8.29 10.62 15.13
N LEU A 74 -7.90 11.30 14.07
CA LEU A 74 -8.70 11.47 12.86
C LEU A 74 -8.19 10.49 11.80
N ALA A 75 -9.07 9.63 11.32
CA ALA A 75 -8.85 8.82 10.14
C ALA A 75 -9.95 9.10 9.12
N ARG A 76 -9.58 9.21 7.85
CA ARG A 76 -10.50 9.54 6.76
C ARG A 76 -10.15 8.76 5.52
N ILE A 77 -11.16 8.16 4.92
CA ILE A 77 -11.08 7.54 3.59
C ILE A 77 -11.78 8.44 2.58
N ALA A 78 -11.18 8.60 1.41
CA ALA A 78 -11.78 9.37 0.33
C ALA A 78 -11.32 8.87 -1.03
N SER A 79 -12.13 9.17 -2.06
CA SER A 79 -11.88 8.85 -3.45
C SER A 79 -11.54 10.11 -4.24
N LEU A 80 -10.47 10.07 -5.03
CA LEU A 80 -10.07 11.10 -5.98
C LEU A 80 -10.16 10.52 -7.40
N LYS A 81 -10.80 11.26 -8.30
CA LYS A 81 -10.91 10.84 -9.70
C LYS A 81 -9.56 10.98 -10.40
N LEU A 82 -9.14 9.92 -11.14
CA LEU A 82 -7.81 9.89 -11.75
C LEU A 82 -7.63 10.92 -12.88
N ASP A 83 -8.68 11.21 -13.65
CA ASP A 83 -8.62 12.18 -14.75
C ASP A 83 -8.67 13.65 -14.29
N ASP A 84 -9.08 13.92 -13.04
CA ASP A 84 -9.17 15.28 -12.53
C ASP A 84 -7.79 15.80 -12.08
N LEU A 85 -7.56 17.11 -12.17
CA LEU A 85 -6.46 17.76 -11.49
C LEU A 85 -6.80 17.91 -10.01
N TRP A 86 -5.89 17.49 -9.16
CA TRP A 86 -6.07 17.58 -7.72
C TRP A 86 -5.52 18.89 -7.18
N GLY A 87 -6.26 19.52 -6.29
CA GLY A 87 -5.87 20.79 -5.66
C GLY A 87 -5.45 20.64 -4.22
N ASN A 88 -4.86 21.71 -3.68
CA ASN A 88 -4.57 21.82 -2.26
C ASN A 88 -5.83 22.04 -1.46
N GLY A 89 -6.01 21.26 -0.41
CA GLY A 89 -7.12 21.34 0.52
C GLY A 89 -6.78 22.17 1.78
N VAL A 90 -7.42 21.81 2.89
CA VAL A 90 -7.21 22.46 4.18
C VAL A 90 -5.76 22.29 4.66
N SER A 91 -5.20 23.35 5.21
CA SER A 91 -3.87 23.28 5.83
C SER A 91 -3.90 22.50 7.16
N ARG A 92 -2.73 22.08 7.64
CA ARG A 92 -2.61 21.45 8.97
C ARG A 92 -3.03 22.42 10.11
N GLY A 93 -2.83 23.72 9.90
CA GLY A 93 -3.28 24.75 10.83
C GLY A 93 -4.82 24.82 10.90
N ASP A 94 -5.47 24.82 9.74
CA ASP A 94 -6.94 24.82 9.67
C ASP A 94 -7.55 23.57 10.28
N LEU A 95 -6.94 22.41 10.01
CA LEU A 95 -7.37 21.14 10.59
C LEU A 95 -7.32 21.15 12.11
N ARG A 96 -6.24 21.69 12.70
CA ARG A 96 -6.03 21.78 14.16
C ARG A 96 -6.93 22.82 14.84
N THR A 97 -7.27 23.89 14.15
CA THR A 97 -8.10 24.99 14.70
C THR A 97 -9.59 24.81 14.43
N SER A 98 -9.97 23.84 13.59
CA SER A 98 -11.36 23.56 13.28
C SER A 98 -12.14 23.08 14.51
N LEU A 99 -13.31 23.65 14.73
CA LEU A 99 -14.23 23.17 15.77
C LEU A 99 -14.83 21.79 15.45
N ASN A 100 -14.85 21.43 14.18
CA ASN A 100 -15.33 20.13 13.70
C ASN A 100 -14.43 19.56 12.61
N PRO A 101 -13.25 19.02 12.95
CA PRO A 101 -12.31 18.48 11.96
C PRO A 101 -12.89 17.29 11.17
N MET A 102 -13.91 16.62 11.73
CA MET A 102 -14.60 15.52 11.05
C MET A 102 -15.45 15.97 9.85
N SER A 103 -15.78 17.26 9.74
CA SER A 103 -16.51 17.81 8.59
C SER A 103 -15.60 18.28 7.46
N LEU A 104 -14.28 18.29 7.65
CA LEU A 104 -13.33 18.67 6.61
C LEU A 104 -13.06 17.49 5.67
N HIS A 105 -12.98 17.74 4.38
CA HIS A 105 -12.84 16.73 3.35
C HIS A 105 -11.59 16.98 2.49
N PRO A 106 -10.94 15.95 1.94
CA PRO A 106 -9.91 16.13 0.93
C PRO A 106 -10.44 16.92 -0.27
N GLN A 107 -9.68 17.88 -0.75
CA GLN A 107 -10.04 18.70 -1.90
C GLN A 107 -10.22 17.81 -3.13
N ASN A 108 -11.23 18.11 -3.94
CA ASN A 108 -11.61 17.36 -5.14
C ASN A 108 -12.02 15.89 -4.89
N SER A 109 -12.32 15.51 -3.64
CA SER A 109 -12.84 14.16 -3.39
C SER A 109 -14.24 13.97 -4.00
N ALA A 110 -14.45 12.85 -4.71
CA ALA A 110 -15.76 12.46 -5.20
C ALA A 110 -16.69 12.11 -4.02
N TRP A 111 -16.15 11.43 -3.03
CA TRP A 111 -16.77 11.18 -1.74
C TRP A 111 -15.69 11.08 -0.64
N SER A 112 -16.10 11.25 0.60
CA SER A 112 -15.20 11.17 1.75
C SER A 112 -15.94 10.80 3.02
N HIS A 113 -15.39 9.86 3.79
CA HIS A 113 -15.95 9.40 5.06
C HIS A 113 -14.90 9.45 6.17
N ALA A 114 -15.32 9.89 7.35
CA ALA A 114 -14.53 9.71 8.56
C ALA A 114 -14.60 8.25 9.00
N LEU A 115 -13.47 7.71 9.47
CA LEU A 115 -13.37 6.37 10.00
C LEU A 115 -13.33 6.43 11.54
N ASP A 116 -14.01 5.50 12.18
CA ASP A 116 -14.12 5.44 13.66
C ASP A 116 -13.02 4.58 14.31
N SER A 117 -12.09 4.08 13.52
CA SER A 117 -10.90 3.35 13.96
C SER A 117 -9.77 3.46 12.95
N GLU A 118 -8.58 3.03 13.36
CA GLU A 118 -7.38 2.99 12.52
C GLU A 118 -7.53 1.94 11.41
N PRO A 119 -7.38 2.33 10.14
CA PRO A 119 -7.29 1.38 9.03
C PRO A 119 -5.94 0.65 9.07
N THR A 120 -5.95 -0.63 8.72
CA THR A 120 -4.73 -1.46 8.75
C THR A 120 -4.31 -1.97 7.39
N CYS A 121 -5.24 -2.11 6.45
CA CYS A 121 -4.98 -2.43 5.05
C CYS A 121 -6.20 -2.11 4.18
N ILE A 122 -5.95 -1.96 2.88
CA ILE A 122 -6.97 -1.74 1.84
C ILE A 122 -6.53 -2.44 0.55
N THR A 123 -7.49 -2.91 -0.23
CA THR A 123 -7.27 -3.48 -1.57
C THR A 123 -8.43 -3.19 -2.51
N SER A 124 -8.14 -3.05 -3.79
CA SER A 124 -9.15 -2.98 -4.86
C SER A 124 -9.68 -4.36 -5.23
N LEU A 125 -10.91 -4.43 -5.67
CA LEU A 125 -11.64 -5.64 -6.07
C LEU A 125 -12.41 -5.39 -7.37
N GLY A 126 -11.74 -4.86 -8.38
CA GLY A 126 -12.38 -4.42 -9.62
C GLY A 126 -13.17 -3.13 -9.43
N ASP A 127 -14.50 -3.21 -9.42
CA ASP A 127 -15.43 -2.10 -9.17
C ASP A 127 -15.79 -1.90 -7.70
N ASN A 128 -15.12 -2.61 -6.80
CA ASN A 128 -15.29 -2.54 -5.35
C ASN A 128 -13.93 -2.40 -4.68
N PHE A 129 -13.93 -2.12 -3.38
CA PHE A 129 -12.74 -2.17 -2.55
C PHE A 129 -13.06 -2.77 -1.18
N CYS A 130 -12.03 -3.31 -0.55
CA CYS A 130 -12.13 -3.89 0.77
C CYS A 130 -11.06 -3.29 1.69
N PHE A 131 -11.41 -2.98 2.92
CA PHE A 131 -10.47 -2.48 3.92
C PHE A 131 -10.77 -3.05 5.31
N VAL A 132 -9.75 -3.03 6.16
CA VAL A 132 -9.85 -3.50 7.55
C VAL A 132 -9.68 -2.31 8.48
N LEU A 133 -10.58 -2.21 9.48
CA LEU A 133 -10.46 -1.29 10.61
C LEU A 133 -10.07 -2.06 11.88
N ARG A 134 -9.04 -1.59 12.56
CA ARG A 134 -8.54 -2.19 13.80
C ARG A 134 -9.65 -2.34 14.85
N GLY A 135 -9.88 -3.56 15.30
CA GLY A 135 -10.89 -3.86 16.33
C GLY A 135 -12.34 -3.66 15.91
N LYS A 136 -12.62 -3.37 14.64
CA LYS A 136 -13.99 -3.15 14.13
C LYS A 136 -14.42 -4.24 13.16
N GLY A 137 -13.67 -4.47 12.10
CA GLY A 137 -14.04 -5.47 11.12
C GLY A 137 -13.42 -5.26 9.75
N VAL A 138 -13.91 -6.06 8.82
CA VAL A 138 -13.62 -6.01 7.39
C VAL A 138 -14.83 -5.42 6.69
N TYR A 139 -14.62 -4.48 5.80
CA TYR A 139 -15.65 -3.76 5.07
C TYR A 139 -15.42 -3.92 3.57
N ARG A 140 -16.47 -4.26 2.82
CA ARG A 140 -16.49 -4.20 1.37
C ARG A 140 -17.43 -3.08 0.95
N MET A 141 -16.95 -2.19 0.10
CA MET A 141 -17.67 -1.02 -0.39
C MET A 141 -17.67 -1.03 -1.91
N ASP A 142 -18.70 -0.42 -2.51
CA ASP A 142 -18.74 -0.12 -3.93
C ASP A 142 -17.99 1.19 -4.27
N LEU A 143 -18.00 1.58 -5.55
CA LEU A 143 -17.35 2.80 -6.06
C LEU A 143 -17.87 4.09 -5.42
N GLU A 144 -19.14 4.12 -5.05
CA GLU A 144 -19.83 5.25 -4.40
C GLU A 144 -19.69 5.23 -2.88
N ALA A 145 -18.89 4.28 -2.33
CA ALA A 145 -18.72 4.03 -0.92
C ALA A 145 -20.00 3.59 -0.17
N ASN A 146 -20.93 2.93 -0.87
CA ASN A 146 -22.00 2.22 -0.20
C ASN A 146 -21.48 0.88 0.34
N GLU A 147 -21.92 0.52 1.55
CA GLU A 147 -21.54 -0.76 2.15
C GLU A 147 -22.21 -1.92 1.41
N VAL A 148 -21.40 -2.79 0.80
CA VAL A 148 -21.86 -4.05 0.20
C VAL A 148 -22.06 -5.07 1.31
N TRP A 149 -21.06 -5.23 2.18
CA TRP A 149 -21.15 -6.00 3.42
C TRP A 149 -20.04 -5.57 4.39
N ARG A 150 -20.26 -5.90 5.64
CA ARG A 150 -19.22 -5.87 6.69
C ARG A 150 -19.26 -7.15 7.51
N SER A 151 -18.08 -7.57 7.97
CA SER A 151 -17.89 -8.72 8.82
C SER A 151 -17.03 -8.36 10.03
N SER A 152 -17.24 -9.05 11.14
CA SER A 152 -16.31 -8.97 12.28
C SER A 152 -14.93 -9.43 11.85
N LEU A 153 -13.87 -8.97 12.53
CA LEU A 153 -12.53 -9.45 12.26
C LEU A 153 -12.46 -10.96 12.48
N PRO A 154 -12.14 -11.75 11.44
CA PRO A 154 -11.89 -13.17 11.60
C PRO A 154 -10.69 -13.38 12.53
N GLY A 155 -10.68 -14.50 13.27
CA GLY A 155 -9.57 -14.82 14.17
C GLY A 155 -9.83 -14.53 15.64
N THR A 156 -10.95 -13.89 16.01
CA THR A 156 -11.38 -13.79 17.41
C THR A 156 -11.91 -15.16 17.86
N ILE A 157 -11.25 -15.77 18.84
CA ILE A 157 -11.79 -16.94 19.56
C ILE A 157 -12.51 -16.41 20.79
N ASP A 158 -13.79 -16.79 20.96
CA ASP A 158 -14.65 -16.38 22.09
C ASP A 158 -14.86 -14.87 22.24
N GLY A 159 -14.87 -14.11 21.13
CA GLY A 159 -15.09 -12.65 21.16
C GLY A 159 -13.95 -11.86 21.82
N LYS A 160 -12.84 -12.48 22.14
CA LYS A 160 -11.65 -11.81 22.66
C LYS A 160 -10.55 -11.81 21.59
N LEU A 161 -10.04 -10.63 21.26
CA LEU A 161 -8.80 -10.51 20.50
C LEU A 161 -7.70 -11.24 21.29
N ARG A 162 -7.20 -12.33 20.76
CA ARG A 162 -5.98 -12.96 21.26
C ARG A 162 -4.82 -12.19 20.67
N GLY A 163 -4.29 -11.26 21.46
CA GLY A 163 -3.06 -10.59 21.12
C GLY A 163 -3.24 -9.34 20.24
N LEU A 164 -2.12 -8.74 19.91
CA LEU A 164 -1.97 -7.52 19.10
C LEU A 164 -1.87 -7.82 17.59
N GLU A 165 -2.51 -8.90 17.13
CA GLU A 165 -2.46 -9.34 15.74
C GLU A 165 -3.13 -8.30 14.83
N THR A 166 -2.40 -7.90 13.80
CA THR A 166 -2.88 -6.89 12.85
C THR A 166 -2.97 -7.48 11.46
N ALA A 167 -4.16 -7.40 10.85
CA ALA A 167 -4.28 -7.67 9.42
C ALA A 167 -3.52 -6.58 8.65
N ILE A 168 -2.51 -6.97 7.89
CA ILE A 168 -1.56 -6.07 7.22
C ILE A 168 -1.74 -6.01 5.72
N SER A 169 -2.43 -6.99 5.14
CA SER A 169 -2.69 -7.05 3.71
C SER A 169 -3.92 -7.88 3.40
N ILE A 170 -4.48 -7.65 2.23
CA ILE A 170 -5.59 -8.42 1.65
C ILE A 170 -5.20 -8.82 0.25
N SER A 171 -5.32 -10.11 -0.08
CA SER A 171 -5.22 -10.59 -1.45
C SER A 171 -6.54 -11.18 -1.93
N GLN A 172 -6.79 -11.06 -3.22
CA GLN A 172 -7.99 -11.61 -3.84
C GLN A 172 -7.67 -12.94 -4.54
N SER A 173 -8.50 -13.93 -4.30
CA SER A 173 -8.63 -15.14 -5.10
C SER A 173 -9.97 -15.10 -5.86
N LYS A 174 -10.28 -16.14 -6.63
CA LYS A 174 -11.46 -16.14 -7.51
C LYS A 174 -12.77 -15.83 -6.78
N ASN A 175 -13.01 -16.43 -5.61
CA ASN A 175 -14.26 -16.30 -4.85
C ASN A 175 -14.02 -15.96 -3.37
N SER A 176 -12.79 -15.63 -3.00
CA SER A 176 -12.40 -15.35 -1.62
C SER A 176 -11.41 -14.21 -1.53
N LEU A 177 -11.32 -13.64 -0.33
CA LEU A 177 -10.28 -12.71 0.08
C LEU A 177 -9.46 -13.39 1.17
N SER A 178 -8.14 -13.32 1.06
CA SER A 178 -7.23 -13.79 2.10
C SER A 178 -6.73 -12.59 2.90
N LEU A 179 -7.04 -12.55 4.19
CA LEU A 179 -6.53 -11.58 5.14
C LEU A 179 -5.22 -12.09 5.71
N TRP A 180 -4.15 -11.34 5.52
CA TRP A 180 -2.80 -11.67 5.98
C TRP A 180 -2.50 -10.90 7.25
N TYR A 181 -2.11 -11.60 8.30
CA TYR A 181 -1.79 -11.03 9.60
C TYR A 181 -0.27 -11.00 9.81
N ASP A 182 0.18 -10.07 10.62
CA ASP A 182 1.60 -9.86 10.93
C ASP A 182 2.27 -11.03 11.65
N ASN A 183 1.49 -11.94 12.28
CA ASN A 183 1.97 -13.16 12.94
C ASN A 183 1.96 -14.41 12.06
N GLY A 184 1.70 -14.29 10.75
CA GLY A 184 1.62 -15.41 9.82
C GLY A 184 0.26 -16.09 9.71
N LEU A 185 -0.76 -15.65 10.48
CA LEU A 185 -2.12 -16.12 10.30
C LEU A 185 -2.65 -15.63 8.94
N VAL A 186 -3.25 -16.51 8.17
CA VAL A 186 -3.98 -16.18 6.94
C VAL A 186 -5.40 -16.70 7.09
N VAL A 187 -6.38 -15.83 6.88
CA VAL A 187 -7.81 -16.17 6.99
C VAL A 187 -8.49 -15.89 5.67
N ASP A 188 -9.09 -16.91 5.09
CA ASP A 188 -9.89 -16.78 3.89
C ASP A 188 -11.34 -16.47 4.25
N ILE A 189 -11.87 -15.43 3.63
CA ILE A 189 -13.27 -15.01 3.78
C ILE A 189 -13.97 -15.02 2.43
N SER A 190 -15.27 -15.28 2.45
CA SER A 190 -16.12 -15.23 1.25
C SER A 190 -16.15 -13.83 0.65
N LEU A 191 -15.89 -13.73 -0.65
CA LEU A 191 -16.02 -12.45 -1.38
C LEU A 191 -17.45 -11.91 -1.30
N ASP A 192 -18.47 -12.78 -1.28
CA ASP A 192 -19.87 -12.37 -1.33
C ASP A 192 -20.43 -11.94 0.03
N SER A 193 -19.95 -12.53 1.13
CA SER A 193 -20.55 -12.34 2.45
C SER A 193 -19.60 -11.87 3.55
N GLY A 194 -18.27 -11.92 3.32
CA GLY A 194 -17.26 -11.64 4.33
C GLY A 194 -17.16 -12.72 5.43
N ASN A 195 -17.91 -13.83 5.33
CA ASN A 195 -17.82 -14.91 6.28
C ASN A 195 -16.53 -15.70 6.12
N GLU A 196 -15.95 -16.13 7.24
CA GLU A 196 -14.75 -16.97 7.24
C GLU A 196 -15.04 -18.31 6.56
N ILE A 197 -14.15 -18.71 5.67
CA ILE A 197 -14.17 -19.98 4.92
C ILE A 197 -13.13 -20.93 5.50
N ASP A 198 -11.92 -20.44 5.70
CA ASP A 198 -10.76 -21.23 6.12
C ASP A 198 -9.74 -20.37 6.85
N ARG A 199 -8.84 -21.00 7.58
CA ARG A 199 -7.70 -20.36 8.22
C ARG A 199 -6.49 -21.26 8.31
N ARG A 200 -5.31 -20.67 8.20
CA ARG A 200 -4.04 -21.35 8.33
C ARG A 200 -2.98 -20.45 8.95
N ILE A 201 -1.90 -21.04 9.45
CA ILE A 201 -0.79 -20.31 10.04
C ILE A 201 0.48 -20.68 9.27
N LEU A 202 1.07 -19.71 8.61
CA LEU A 202 2.40 -19.81 8.04
C LEU A 202 3.43 -19.70 9.16
N GLN A 203 4.33 -20.67 9.26
CA GLN A 203 5.40 -20.62 10.25
C GLN A 203 6.48 -19.64 9.78
N THR A 204 6.49 -18.44 10.33
CA THR A 204 7.45 -17.40 9.99
C THR A 204 8.46 -17.22 11.12
N PRO A 205 9.75 -16.95 10.82
CA PRO A 205 10.78 -16.78 11.85
C PRO A 205 10.64 -15.46 12.61
N ASP A 206 9.90 -14.51 12.05
CA ASP A 206 9.66 -13.19 12.63
C ASP A 206 8.33 -12.63 12.14
N ARG A 207 7.93 -11.49 12.69
CA ARG A 207 6.73 -10.75 12.30
C ARG A 207 6.81 -10.30 10.84
N ILE A 208 5.71 -10.46 10.10
CA ILE A 208 5.57 -9.97 8.74
C ILE A 208 5.25 -8.47 8.79
N GLU A 209 5.97 -7.66 8.01
CA GLU A 209 5.71 -6.22 7.91
C GLU A 209 4.87 -5.85 6.69
N ARG A 210 5.12 -6.51 5.56
CA ARG A 210 4.41 -6.27 4.31
C ARG A 210 4.22 -7.57 3.54
N VAL A 211 3.18 -7.61 2.74
CA VAL A 211 2.95 -8.70 1.79
C VAL A 211 2.70 -8.09 0.42
N PHE A 212 3.49 -8.51 -0.56
CA PHE A 212 3.31 -8.20 -1.97
C PHE A 212 2.70 -9.41 -2.66
N HIS A 213 1.67 -9.18 -3.47
CA HIS A 213 0.90 -10.23 -4.10
C HIS A 213 1.04 -10.20 -5.61
N SER A 214 1.24 -11.37 -6.22
CA SER A 214 1.17 -11.54 -7.66
C SER A 214 0.64 -12.93 -7.99
N GLY A 215 -0.63 -13.00 -8.34
CA GLY A 215 -1.32 -14.27 -8.56
C GLY A 215 -1.28 -15.17 -7.31
N LYS A 216 -0.63 -16.33 -7.42
CA LYS A 216 -0.44 -17.26 -6.31
C LYS A 216 0.91 -17.10 -5.59
N SER A 217 1.77 -16.23 -6.07
CA SER A 217 3.07 -15.97 -5.44
C SER A 217 2.99 -14.76 -4.52
N HIS A 218 3.48 -14.89 -3.30
CA HIS A 218 3.47 -13.85 -2.29
C HIS A 218 4.87 -13.63 -1.73
N LEU A 219 5.33 -12.38 -1.72
CA LEU A 219 6.58 -11.99 -1.09
C LEU A 219 6.26 -11.32 0.24
N LEU A 220 6.73 -11.91 1.35
CA LEU A 220 6.48 -11.44 2.71
C LEU A 220 7.76 -10.86 3.29
N THR A 221 7.78 -9.57 3.64
CA THR A 221 8.95 -8.96 4.31
C THR A 221 8.87 -9.17 5.82
N LEU A 222 10.02 -9.33 6.46
CA LEU A 222 10.14 -9.62 7.88
C LEU A 222 10.67 -8.40 8.67
N ALA A 223 10.21 -8.22 9.89
CA ALA A 223 10.63 -7.14 10.77
C ALA A 223 12.14 -7.17 11.09
N GLY A 224 12.73 -8.37 11.20
CA GLY A 224 14.17 -8.57 11.37
C GLY A 224 15.00 -8.45 10.09
N GLY A 225 14.37 -8.12 8.97
CA GLY A 225 14.99 -8.06 7.64
C GLY A 225 14.86 -9.37 6.86
N GLY A 226 15.09 -9.29 5.54
CA GLY A 226 14.85 -10.40 4.61
C GLY A 226 13.39 -10.55 4.22
N PHE A 227 13.12 -11.60 3.45
CA PHE A 227 11.79 -11.91 2.97
C PHE A 227 11.59 -13.43 2.76
N LEU A 228 10.32 -13.81 2.69
CA LEU A 228 9.87 -15.17 2.41
C LEU A 228 9.07 -15.17 1.11
N ILE A 229 9.15 -16.27 0.36
CA ILE A 229 8.24 -16.57 -0.75
C ILE A 229 7.25 -17.62 -0.28
N SER A 230 5.96 -17.36 -0.54
CA SER A 230 4.85 -18.25 -0.19
C SER A 230 3.89 -18.43 -1.37
N ASP A 231 3.27 -19.59 -1.46
CA ASP A 231 2.15 -19.86 -2.36
C ASP A 231 0.77 -19.57 -1.71
N GLY A 232 0.79 -19.03 -0.47
CA GLY A 232 -0.38 -18.79 0.34
C GLY A 232 -0.76 -19.93 1.27
N GLU A 233 -0.24 -21.15 1.06
CA GLU A 233 -0.47 -22.32 1.90
C GLU A 233 0.74 -22.64 2.78
N GLN A 234 1.93 -22.37 2.28
CA GLN A 234 3.19 -22.64 2.96
C GLN A 234 4.28 -21.65 2.54
N ILE A 235 5.34 -21.60 3.35
CA ILE A 235 6.57 -20.91 2.99
C ILE A 235 7.40 -21.85 2.09
N LEU A 236 7.73 -21.34 0.90
CA LEU A 236 8.52 -22.08 -0.09
C LEU A 236 10.01 -21.81 0.08
N GLU A 237 10.36 -20.53 0.29
CA GLU A 237 11.75 -20.08 0.31
C GLU A 237 11.94 -18.92 1.29
N SER A 238 13.18 -18.72 1.73
CA SER A 238 13.57 -17.66 2.66
C SER A 238 14.90 -17.03 2.24
N TYR A 239 14.94 -15.70 2.23
CA TYR A 239 16.10 -14.94 1.78
C TYR A 239 16.46 -13.81 2.75
N SER A 240 17.77 -13.58 2.89
CA SER A 240 18.28 -12.42 3.63
C SER A 240 18.54 -11.25 2.69
N THR A 241 18.33 -10.03 3.16
CA THR A 241 18.60 -8.79 2.42
C THR A 241 19.43 -7.83 3.27
N PRO A 242 20.15 -6.87 2.64
CA PRO A 242 20.94 -5.88 3.37
C PRO A 242 20.12 -4.94 4.28
N GLY A 243 18.80 -4.86 4.04
CA GLY A 243 17.88 -4.00 4.76
C GLY A 243 16.43 -4.28 4.37
N PRO A 244 15.46 -3.45 4.84
CA PRO A 244 14.05 -3.64 4.53
C PRO A 244 13.74 -3.35 3.07
N LEU A 245 12.76 -4.09 2.51
CA LEU A 245 12.17 -3.86 1.20
C LEU A 245 11.00 -2.87 1.34
N PHE A 246 10.89 -1.97 0.38
CA PHE A 246 9.81 -0.98 0.34
C PHE A 246 8.80 -1.20 -0.77
N ALA A 247 9.24 -1.77 -1.90
CA ALA A 247 8.37 -2.16 -3.00
C ALA A 247 8.86 -3.46 -3.66
N ALA A 248 7.90 -4.25 -4.16
CA ALA A 248 8.18 -5.44 -4.96
C ALA A 248 7.09 -5.62 -6.03
N ARG A 249 7.48 -6.21 -7.15
CA ARG A 249 6.58 -6.59 -8.25
C ARG A 249 7.06 -7.84 -8.94
N ILE A 250 6.18 -8.52 -9.69
CA ILE A 250 6.61 -9.53 -10.65
C ILE A 250 6.71 -8.91 -12.04
N ARG A 251 7.83 -9.20 -12.71
CA ARG A 251 8.07 -8.86 -14.11
C ARG A 251 8.77 -10.05 -14.78
N ASN A 252 8.20 -10.53 -15.91
CA ASN A 252 8.69 -11.70 -16.63
C ASN A 252 8.88 -12.94 -15.72
N GLU A 253 7.90 -13.18 -14.84
CA GLU A 253 7.88 -14.30 -13.88
C GLU A 253 8.94 -14.21 -12.74
N GLU A 254 9.70 -13.11 -12.66
CA GLU A 254 10.71 -12.86 -11.64
C GLU A 254 10.23 -11.79 -10.66
N TRP A 255 10.55 -11.95 -9.37
CA TRP A 255 10.37 -10.89 -8.40
C TRP A 255 11.44 -9.81 -8.57
N GLU A 256 11.05 -8.58 -8.86
CA GLU A 256 11.88 -7.38 -8.74
C GLU A 256 11.47 -6.63 -7.48
N PHE A 257 12.46 -6.14 -6.71
CA PHE A 257 12.20 -5.41 -5.50
C PHE A 257 13.24 -4.31 -5.26
N THR A 258 12.85 -3.29 -4.50
CA THR A 258 13.72 -2.19 -4.09
C THR A 258 13.51 -1.88 -2.61
N GLY A 259 14.52 -1.31 -1.96
CA GLY A 259 14.48 -1.07 -0.54
C GLY A 259 15.57 -0.14 -0.02
N TRP A 260 16.08 -0.45 1.16
CA TRP A 260 17.09 0.34 1.86
C TRP A 260 18.44 0.24 1.15
N ARG A 261 18.66 1.14 0.16
CA ARG A 261 19.91 1.27 -0.61
C ARG A 261 20.30 0.03 -1.41
N PHE A 262 19.33 -0.71 -1.89
CA PHE A 262 19.56 -1.83 -2.79
C PHE A 262 18.34 -2.09 -3.67
N ASP A 263 18.60 -2.68 -4.83
CA ASP A 263 17.61 -3.34 -5.66
C ASP A 263 17.93 -4.83 -5.72
N GLY A 264 16.93 -5.66 -5.95
CA GLY A 264 17.13 -7.08 -6.08
C GLY A 264 16.18 -7.73 -7.06
N ARG A 265 16.60 -8.87 -7.58
CA ARG A 265 15.82 -9.75 -8.42
C ARG A 265 15.91 -11.18 -7.90
N LEU A 266 14.77 -11.84 -7.84
CA LEU A 266 14.69 -13.27 -7.57
C LEU A 266 14.13 -13.97 -8.80
N SER A 267 14.93 -14.86 -9.38
CA SER A 267 14.61 -15.69 -10.53
C SER A 267 14.88 -17.17 -10.21
N ASP A 268 14.63 -18.05 -11.17
CA ASP A 268 14.99 -19.47 -11.05
C ASP A 268 16.52 -19.68 -10.89
N LEU A 269 17.34 -18.71 -11.29
CA LEU A 269 18.80 -18.73 -11.11
C LEU A 269 19.23 -18.31 -9.69
N GLY A 270 18.31 -17.81 -8.87
CA GLY A 270 18.56 -17.39 -7.51
C GLY A 270 18.37 -15.88 -7.29
N LEU A 271 18.87 -15.42 -6.14
CA LEU A 271 18.76 -14.05 -5.67
C LEU A 271 19.97 -13.21 -6.14
N GLU A 272 19.69 -12.12 -6.87
CA GLU A 272 20.65 -11.10 -7.25
C GLU A 272 20.35 -9.81 -6.49
N ILE A 273 21.36 -9.15 -5.92
CA ILE A 273 21.24 -7.86 -5.21
C ILE A 273 22.33 -6.91 -5.69
N SER A 274 21.92 -5.68 -6.00
CA SER A 274 22.82 -4.57 -6.33
C SER A 274 22.59 -3.39 -5.40
N SER A 275 23.67 -2.76 -4.92
CA SER A 275 23.58 -1.57 -4.08
C SER A 275 23.20 -0.33 -4.89
N ARG A 276 22.55 0.63 -4.22
CA ARG A 276 22.27 1.98 -4.72
C ARG A 276 22.57 3.04 -3.65
N GLU A 277 22.68 4.27 -4.06
CA GLU A 277 23.01 5.38 -3.11
C GLU A 277 21.81 5.77 -2.27
N GLU A 278 20.63 5.95 -2.91
CA GLU A 278 19.40 6.40 -2.28
C GLU A 278 18.42 5.25 -1.96
N LEU A 279 17.43 5.53 -1.13
CA LEU A 279 16.37 4.56 -0.82
C LEU A 279 15.42 4.44 -2.02
N GLY A 280 15.18 3.24 -2.52
CA GLY A 280 14.14 2.99 -3.51
C GLY A 280 12.78 2.87 -2.83
N VAL A 281 11.80 3.68 -3.24
CA VAL A 281 10.46 3.71 -2.62
C VAL A 281 9.38 3.08 -3.48
N GLY A 282 9.60 2.93 -4.79
CA GLY A 282 8.62 2.33 -5.69
C GLY A 282 9.08 2.26 -7.13
N PHE A 283 8.31 1.57 -7.95
CA PHE A 283 8.55 1.42 -9.37
C PHE A 283 7.72 2.44 -10.16
N VAL A 284 8.35 3.09 -11.14
CA VAL A 284 7.71 3.91 -12.16
C VAL A 284 8.23 3.42 -13.50
N ALA A 285 7.40 2.79 -14.31
CA ALA A 285 7.83 2.07 -15.51
C ALA A 285 8.99 1.09 -15.20
N ASP A 286 10.13 1.28 -15.87
CA ASP A 286 11.33 0.45 -15.69
C ASP A 286 12.32 1.02 -14.67
N LYS A 287 11.98 2.16 -14.07
CA LYS A 287 12.82 2.91 -13.15
C LYS A 287 12.38 2.77 -11.71
N ILE A 288 13.24 3.15 -10.80
CA ILE A 288 12.97 3.25 -9.38
C ILE A 288 12.85 4.73 -9.00
N LEU A 289 11.75 5.08 -8.34
CA LEU A 289 11.65 6.36 -7.66
C LEU A 289 12.35 6.25 -6.31
N THR A 290 13.24 7.19 -6.04
CA THR A 290 14.03 7.25 -4.80
C THR A 290 13.46 8.29 -3.83
N ASN A 291 13.81 8.17 -2.56
CA ASN A 291 13.28 9.04 -1.48
C ASN A 291 13.68 10.52 -1.60
N ASP A 292 14.63 10.87 -2.46
CA ASP A 292 14.98 12.25 -2.81
C ASP A 292 14.11 12.83 -3.94
N GLY A 293 13.20 12.00 -4.51
CA GLY A 293 12.28 12.41 -5.57
C GLY A 293 12.83 12.26 -7.00
N THR A 294 13.91 11.50 -7.20
CA THR A 294 14.47 11.25 -8.52
C THR A 294 14.11 9.88 -9.08
N LEU A 295 14.07 9.75 -10.41
CA LEU A 295 13.94 8.47 -11.09
C LEU A 295 15.33 7.96 -11.50
N CYS A 296 15.66 6.77 -11.05
CA CYS A 296 16.92 6.10 -11.31
C CYS A 296 16.70 4.76 -12.02
N GLU A 297 17.68 4.30 -12.78
CA GLU A 297 17.64 2.95 -13.35
C GLU A 297 17.58 1.88 -12.26
N PHE A 298 16.94 0.76 -12.57
CA PHE A 298 16.96 -0.43 -11.73
C PHE A 298 18.38 -1.01 -11.71
N ALA A 299 18.97 -1.15 -10.52
CA ALA A 299 20.41 -1.41 -10.40
C ALA A 299 20.82 -2.86 -10.75
N VAL A 300 19.87 -3.80 -10.82
CA VAL A 300 20.17 -5.18 -11.24
C VAL A 300 20.04 -5.28 -12.76
N THR A 301 21.17 -5.34 -13.44
CA THR A 301 21.20 -5.51 -14.91
C THR A 301 20.96 -6.96 -15.28
N ARG A 302 20.23 -7.21 -16.37
CA ARG A 302 20.16 -8.56 -16.96
C ARG A 302 21.52 -8.92 -17.56
N SER A 303 22.12 -9.99 -17.07
CA SER A 303 23.32 -10.60 -17.66
C SER A 303 23.01 -11.29 -18.99
#